data_a7ea45dbdef257d435f807b295cecab7
#
_entry.id   a7ea45dbdef257d435f807b295cecab7
#
_cell.length_a   1.000
_cell.length_b   1.000
_cell.length_c   1.000
_cell.angle_alpha   90.00
_cell.angle_beta   90.00
_cell.angle_gamma   90.00
#
_symmetry.space_group_name_H-M   'P 1'
#
loop_
_entity.id
_entity.type
_entity.pdbx_description
1 polymer ?
#
loop_
_entity_poly.entity_id
_entity_poly.type
_entity_poly.pdbx_seq_one_letter_code
_entity_poly.pdbx_strand_id
1 'polypeptide(L)'
;MKQKYEHIQLLRALACIGVFITHLAPRLGATGKAAWLANQGAAGVYLFFVLSGYLACCDKKLPTAGKKELLTYYKKRLVRILPLYYGVILYNILLHGLILKDIPADPQGLYWLRYFFLTNSVIPAPNDFWGNLSATWTISLFMAFYLLVPVFVR
;
A
#
# COMPACT_ATOMS: atom_id res chain seq x y z
N MET A 1 28.38 -3.76 3.26
CA MET A 1 27.00 -3.28 3.56
C MET A 1 26.26 -2.74 2.34
N LYS A 2 26.86 -1.96 1.42
CA LYS A 2 26.16 -1.46 0.21
C LYS A 2 25.52 -2.57 -0.62
N GLN A 3 26.25 -3.61 -0.95
CA GLN A 3 25.80 -4.74 -1.79
C GLN A 3 24.54 -5.45 -1.23
N LYS A 4 24.43 -5.59 0.10
CA LYS A 4 23.25 -6.20 0.74
C LYS A 4 21.96 -5.38 0.53
N TYR A 5 22.08 -4.05 0.49
CA TYR A 5 20.94 -3.17 0.22
C TYR A 5 20.52 -3.19 -1.26
N GLU A 6 21.46 -3.41 -2.18
CA GLU A 6 21.17 -3.50 -3.61
C GLU A 6 20.29 -4.71 -3.93
N HIS A 7 20.60 -5.89 -3.35
CA HIS A 7 19.74 -7.08 -3.51
C HIS A 7 18.32 -6.88 -2.95
N ILE A 8 18.19 -6.19 -1.82
CA ILE A 8 16.88 -5.88 -1.25
C ILE A 8 16.09 -4.94 -2.18
N GLN A 9 16.74 -3.95 -2.77
CA GLN A 9 16.09 -3.04 -3.72
C GLN A 9 15.66 -3.78 -4.99
N LEU A 10 16.48 -4.71 -5.49
CA LEU A 10 16.13 -5.55 -6.63
C LEU A 10 14.90 -6.41 -6.32
N LEU A 11 14.87 -7.09 -5.17
CA LEU A 11 13.72 -7.89 -4.76
C LEU A 11 12.45 -7.04 -4.65
N ARG A 12 12.55 -5.81 -4.14
CA ARG A 12 11.41 -4.87 -4.08
C ARG A 12 10.94 -4.45 -5.47
N ALA A 13 11.87 -4.21 -6.40
CA ALA A 13 11.52 -3.88 -7.78
C ALA A 13 10.79 -5.05 -8.46
N LEU A 14 11.28 -6.28 -8.30
CA LEU A 14 10.62 -7.48 -8.83
C LEU A 14 9.23 -7.68 -8.21
N ALA A 15 9.08 -7.47 -6.91
CA ALA A 15 7.80 -7.51 -6.24
C ALA A 15 6.82 -6.45 -6.78
N CYS A 16 7.27 -5.22 -7.03
CA CYS A 16 6.47 -4.19 -7.69
C CYS A 16 5.98 -4.61 -9.06
N ILE A 17 6.89 -5.15 -9.89
CA ILE A 17 6.56 -5.61 -11.24
C ILE A 17 5.52 -6.73 -11.16
N GLY A 18 5.69 -7.70 -10.25
CA GLY A 18 4.73 -8.78 -10.05
C GLY A 18 3.33 -8.27 -9.69
N VAL A 19 3.23 -7.38 -8.71
CA VAL A 19 1.95 -6.78 -8.29
C VAL A 19 1.34 -5.96 -9.43
N PHE A 20 2.15 -5.22 -10.19
CA PHE A 20 1.68 -4.46 -11.35
C PHE A 20 1.08 -5.38 -12.41
N ILE A 21 1.75 -6.49 -12.74
CA ILE A 21 1.26 -7.49 -13.71
C ILE A 21 -0.07 -8.09 -13.23
N THR A 22 -0.22 -8.39 -11.94
CA THR A 22 -1.47 -8.91 -11.36
C THR A 22 -2.66 -7.97 -11.62
N HIS A 23 -2.45 -6.66 -11.52
CA HIS A 23 -3.51 -5.69 -11.74
C HIS A 23 -3.73 -5.33 -13.23
N LEU A 24 -2.68 -5.45 -14.05
CA LEU A 24 -2.73 -5.13 -15.47
C LEU A 24 -3.34 -6.27 -16.31
N ALA A 25 -3.00 -7.52 -16.02
CA ALA A 25 -3.37 -8.67 -16.83
C ALA A 25 -4.89 -8.81 -17.06
N PRO A 26 -5.77 -8.67 -16.05
CA PRO A 26 -7.21 -8.69 -16.26
C PRO A 26 -7.71 -7.56 -17.17
N ARG A 27 -7.11 -6.38 -17.07
CA ARG A 27 -7.46 -5.22 -17.91
C ARG A 27 -7.08 -5.41 -19.38
N LEU A 28 -6.06 -6.23 -19.65
CA LEU A 28 -5.64 -6.64 -20.99
C LEU A 28 -6.39 -7.87 -21.51
N GLY A 29 -7.40 -8.35 -20.76
CA GLY A 29 -8.20 -9.53 -21.17
C GLY A 29 -7.46 -10.86 -21.00
N ALA A 30 -6.44 -10.94 -20.14
CA ALA A 30 -5.75 -12.19 -19.87
C ALA A 30 -6.70 -13.23 -19.28
N THR A 31 -6.70 -14.43 -19.82
CA THR A 31 -7.55 -15.56 -19.39
C THR A 31 -6.73 -16.85 -19.24
N GLY A 32 -7.32 -17.87 -18.63
CA GLY A 32 -6.71 -19.18 -18.49
C GLY A 32 -5.36 -19.17 -17.76
N LYS A 33 -4.35 -19.85 -18.33
CA LYS A 33 -3.01 -19.97 -17.72
C LYS A 33 -2.31 -18.61 -17.55
N ALA A 34 -2.53 -17.67 -18.47
CA ALA A 34 -1.93 -16.33 -18.40
C ALA A 34 -2.47 -15.55 -17.20
N ALA A 35 -3.78 -15.57 -16.98
CA ALA A 35 -4.39 -14.95 -15.81
C ALA A 35 -3.93 -15.60 -14.50
N TRP A 36 -3.84 -16.94 -14.48
CA TRP A 36 -3.33 -17.67 -13.32
C TRP A 36 -1.89 -17.27 -12.97
N LEU A 37 -1.00 -17.21 -13.97
CA LEU A 37 0.40 -16.83 -13.76
C LEU A 37 0.52 -15.38 -13.30
N ALA A 38 -0.25 -14.47 -13.90
CA ALA A 38 -0.28 -13.06 -13.50
C ALA A 38 -0.71 -12.90 -12.02
N ASN A 39 -1.69 -13.68 -11.57
CA ASN A 39 -2.16 -13.65 -10.17
C ASN A 39 -1.08 -14.06 -9.16
N GLN A 40 -0.08 -14.85 -9.55
CA GLN A 40 1.04 -15.19 -8.66
C GLN A 40 1.85 -13.93 -8.26
N GLY A 41 1.81 -12.89 -9.07
CA GLY A 41 2.45 -11.60 -8.76
C GLY A 41 1.89 -10.94 -7.49
N ALA A 42 0.68 -11.28 -7.04
CA ALA A 42 0.12 -10.82 -5.77
C ALA A 42 1.00 -11.21 -4.56
N ALA A 43 1.80 -12.28 -4.65
CA ALA A 43 2.79 -12.65 -3.65
C ALA A 43 3.82 -11.55 -3.39
N GLY A 44 4.01 -10.63 -4.34
CA GLY A 44 4.87 -9.45 -4.17
C GLY A 44 4.48 -8.59 -2.98
N VAL A 45 3.19 -8.53 -2.61
CA VAL A 45 2.72 -7.80 -1.42
C VAL A 45 3.31 -8.41 -0.15
N TYR A 46 3.29 -9.72 -0.01
CA TYR A 46 3.87 -10.41 1.15
C TYR A 46 5.38 -10.20 1.22
N LEU A 47 6.05 -10.25 0.06
CA LEU A 47 7.49 -9.97 -0.02
C LEU A 47 7.81 -8.54 0.45
N PHE A 48 6.99 -7.55 0.12
CA PHE A 48 7.15 -6.20 0.65
C PHE A 48 7.06 -6.14 2.18
N PHE A 49 6.10 -6.85 2.79
CA PHE A 49 5.97 -6.89 4.25
C PHE A 49 7.20 -7.53 4.89
N VAL A 50 7.65 -8.69 4.38
CA VAL A 50 8.83 -9.39 4.88
C VAL A 50 10.06 -8.50 4.80
N LEU A 51 10.32 -7.88 3.65
CA LEU A 51 11.48 -6.99 3.45
C LEU A 51 11.39 -5.73 4.33
N SER A 52 10.20 -5.19 4.54
CA SER A 52 10.00 -4.02 5.40
C SER A 52 10.25 -4.37 6.87
N GLY A 53 9.77 -5.53 7.33
CA GLY A 53 10.05 -6.05 8.67
C GLY A 53 11.54 -6.32 8.87
N TYR A 54 12.17 -7.01 7.93
CA TYR A 54 13.60 -7.26 7.96
C TYR A 54 14.43 -5.97 8.08
N LEU A 55 14.14 -4.96 7.26
CA LEU A 55 14.84 -3.68 7.30
C LEU A 55 14.59 -2.92 8.61
N ALA A 56 13.40 -3.05 9.19
CA ALA A 56 13.10 -2.46 10.48
C ALA A 56 13.90 -3.12 11.61
N CYS A 57 14.00 -4.46 11.61
CA CYS A 57 14.82 -5.20 12.58
C CYS A 57 16.34 -4.92 12.42
N CYS A 58 16.78 -4.58 11.20
CA CYS A 58 18.18 -4.20 10.95
C CYS A 58 18.50 -2.76 11.36
N ASP A 59 17.51 -1.95 11.69
CA ASP A 59 17.73 -0.56 12.13
C ASP A 59 18.14 -0.53 13.61
N LYS A 60 19.46 -0.48 13.85
CA LYS A 60 20.05 -0.47 15.19
C LYS A 60 19.63 0.71 16.06
N LYS A 61 19.05 1.76 15.48
CA LYS A 61 18.62 2.96 16.22
C LYS A 61 17.19 2.83 16.74
N LEU A 62 16.39 1.96 16.17
CA LEU A 62 14.98 1.84 16.51
C LEU A 62 14.73 1.31 17.93
N PRO A 63 15.48 0.29 18.43
CA PRO A 63 15.29 -0.24 19.78
C PRO A 63 15.55 0.77 20.89
N THR A 64 16.44 1.72 20.67
CA THR A 64 16.84 2.76 21.64
C THR A 64 16.30 4.14 21.31
N ALA A 65 15.37 4.22 20.36
CA ALA A 65 14.84 5.49 19.87
C ALA A 65 14.04 6.24 20.93
N GLY A 66 14.41 7.49 21.18
CA GLY A 66 13.61 8.43 21.96
C GLY A 66 12.43 8.98 21.17
N LYS A 67 11.64 9.86 21.78
CA LYS A 67 10.45 10.47 21.12
C LYS A 67 10.81 11.19 19.82
N LYS A 68 11.94 11.88 19.75
CA LYS A 68 12.38 12.65 18.58
C LYS A 68 12.76 11.74 17.41
N GLU A 69 13.45 10.65 17.68
CA GLU A 69 13.83 9.64 16.69
C GLU A 69 12.61 8.92 16.14
N LEU A 70 11.65 8.54 17.00
CA LEU A 70 10.38 7.94 16.61
C LEU A 70 9.57 8.88 15.72
N LEU A 71 9.45 10.14 16.08
CA LEU A 71 8.76 11.14 15.27
C LEU A 71 9.42 11.28 13.89
N THR A 72 10.75 11.29 13.86
CA THR A 72 11.52 11.33 12.61
C THR A 72 11.30 10.08 11.76
N TYR A 73 11.23 8.90 12.38
CA TYR A 73 10.91 7.64 11.73
C TYR A 73 9.54 7.70 11.05
N TYR A 74 8.48 8.09 11.79
CA TYR A 74 7.13 8.20 11.25
C TYR A 74 7.05 9.25 10.14
N LYS A 75 7.60 10.44 10.36
CA LYS A 75 7.62 11.52 9.36
C LYS A 75 8.21 11.06 8.03
N LYS A 76 9.35 10.35 8.05
CA LYS A 76 9.99 9.83 6.83
C LYS A 76 9.11 8.83 6.07
N ARG A 77 8.31 8.00 6.76
CA ARG A 77 7.38 7.05 6.14
C ARG A 77 6.15 7.75 5.58
N LEU A 78 5.54 8.64 6.37
CA LEU A 78 4.36 9.41 5.98
C LEU A 78 4.63 10.27 4.74
N VAL A 79 5.70 11.05 4.75
CA VAL A 79 6.06 11.93 3.62
C VAL A 79 6.34 11.14 2.33
N ARG A 80 6.76 9.88 2.43
CA ARG A 80 7.00 9.04 1.25
C ARG A 80 5.71 8.45 0.68
N ILE A 81 4.72 8.13 1.53
CA ILE A 81 3.53 7.36 1.14
C ILE A 81 2.32 8.25 0.90
N LEU A 82 2.03 9.18 1.83
CA LEU A 82 0.79 9.96 1.81
C LEU A 82 0.62 10.84 0.58
N PRO A 83 1.64 11.54 0.05
CA PRO A 83 1.43 12.41 -1.11
C PRO A 83 0.93 11.63 -2.34
N LEU A 84 1.53 10.46 -2.61
CA LEU A 84 1.11 9.61 -3.72
C LEU A 84 -0.28 9.01 -3.44
N TYR A 85 -0.54 8.54 -2.23
CA TYR A 85 -1.81 7.98 -1.83
C TYR A 85 -2.97 8.96 -2.01
N TYR A 86 -2.86 10.16 -1.43
CA TYR A 86 -3.90 11.17 -1.57
C TYR A 86 -3.97 11.75 -2.98
N GLY A 87 -2.86 11.79 -3.72
CA GLY A 87 -2.85 12.15 -5.13
C GLY A 87 -3.69 11.20 -5.98
N VAL A 88 -3.58 9.88 -5.76
CA VAL A 88 -4.40 8.88 -6.45
C VAL A 88 -5.88 9.00 -6.06
N ILE A 89 -6.19 9.23 -4.79
CA ILE A 89 -7.57 9.44 -4.34
C ILE A 89 -8.14 10.69 -4.99
N LEU A 90 -7.43 11.81 -4.95
CA LEU A 90 -7.87 13.06 -5.55
C LEU A 90 -8.09 12.90 -7.06
N TYR A 91 -7.18 12.23 -7.76
CA TYR A 91 -7.33 11.92 -9.18
C TYR A 91 -8.62 11.14 -9.46
N ASN A 92 -8.93 10.11 -8.65
CA ASN A 92 -10.15 9.32 -8.80
C ASN A 92 -11.41 10.17 -8.52
N ILE A 93 -11.38 11.02 -7.49
CA ILE A 93 -12.49 11.94 -7.19
C ILE A 93 -12.75 12.88 -8.38
N LEU A 94 -11.71 13.48 -8.93
CA LEU A 94 -11.84 14.39 -10.07
C LEU A 94 -12.32 13.64 -11.32
N LEU A 95 -11.76 12.47 -11.62
CA LEU A 95 -12.15 11.67 -12.77
C LEU A 95 -13.62 11.25 -12.69
N HIS A 96 -14.02 10.62 -11.60
CA HIS A 96 -15.38 10.10 -11.43
C HIS A 96 -16.40 11.20 -11.10
N GLY A 97 -15.98 12.27 -10.41
CA GLY A 97 -16.87 13.38 -10.08
C GLY A 97 -17.12 14.36 -11.23
N LEU A 98 -16.07 14.77 -11.95
CA LEU A 98 -16.17 15.80 -12.95
C LEU A 98 -16.34 15.26 -14.38
N ILE A 99 -15.65 14.16 -14.71
CA ILE A 99 -15.60 13.62 -16.08
C ILE A 99 -16.66 12.54 -16.27
N LEU A 100 -16.60 11.47 -15.47
CA LEU A 100 -17.48 10.30 -15.63
C LEU A 100 -18.83 10.50 -14.96
N LYS A 101 -18.92 11.33 -13.93
CA LYS A 101 -20.13 11.60 -13.15
C LYS A 101 -20.78 10.34 -12.57
N ASP A 102 -19.96 9.37 -12.19
CA ASP A 102 -20.36 8.05 -11.70
C ASP A 102 -19.83 7.78 -10.28
N ILE A 103 -19.81 8.84 -9.43
CA ILE A 103 -19.42 8.69 -8.02
C ILE A 103 -20.37 7.67 -7.36
N PRO A 104 -19.83 6.61 -6.73
CA PRO A 104 -20.65 5.66 -6.01
C PRO A 104 -21.42 6.33 -4.88
N ALA A 105 -22.69 5.98 -4.73
CA ALA A 105 -23.50 6.47 -3.63
C ALA A 105 -22.93 6.00 -2.29
N ASP A 106 -22.68 6.96 -1.41
CA ASP A 106 -22.29 6.71 -0.02
C ASP A 106 -23.32 7.34 0.92
N PRO A 107 -24.44 6.66 1.16
CA PRO A 107 -25.55 7.22 1.93
C PRO A 107 -25.20 7.60 3.36
N GLN A 108 -24.11 7.05 3.90
CA GLN A 108 -23.68 7.24 5.28
C GLN A 108 -22.44 8.12 5.42
N GLY A 109 -21.78 8.49 4.31
CA GLY A 109 -20.51 9.23 4.33
C GLY A 109 -19.30 8.49 4.92
N LEU A 110 -19.52 7.23 5.35
CA LEU A 110 -18.52 6.44 6.07
C LEU A 110 -17.47 5.83 5.13
N TYR A 111 -17.85 5.55 3.89
CA TYR A 111 -16.93 4.91 2.94
C TYR A 111 -15.80 5.84 2.52
N TRP A 112 -16.04 7.14 2.48
CA TRP A 112 -15.01 8.16 2.22
C TRP A 112 -14.03 8.29 3.37
N LEU A 113 -14.53 8.27 4.60
CA LEU A 113 -13.70 8.40 5.81
C LEU A 113 -12.65 7.29 5.88
N ARG A 114 -12.97 6.08 5.44
CA ARG A 114 -12.00 4.97 5.43
C ARG A 114 -10.81 5.23 4.51
N TYR A 115 -11.02 5.88 3.36
CA TYR A 115 -9.92 6.29 2.48
C TYR A 115 -9.14 7.46 3.10
N PHE A 116 -9.84 8.41 3.69
CA PHE A 116 -9.20 9.55 4.33
C PHE A 116 -8.32 9.14 5.51
N PHE A 117 -8.79 8.21 6.35
CA PHE A 117 -8.05 7.72 7.52
C PHE A 117 -7.18 6.49 7.26
N LEU A 118 -7.01 6.05 6.02
CA LEU A 118 -6.27 4.83 5.65
C LEU A 118 -6.76 3.57 6.38
N THR A 119 -8.04 3.45 6.60
CA THR A 119 -8.66 2.31 7.31
C THR A 119 -9.39 1.34 6.39
N ASN A 120 -9.17 1.42 5.09
CA ASN A 120 -9.82 0.58 4.08
C ASN A 120 -9.46 -0.91 4.16
N SER A 121 -8.43 -1.30 4.91
CA SER A 121 -8.16 -2.70 5.23
C SER A 121 -8.90 -3.21 6.46
N VAL A 122 -9.42 -2.32 7.31
CA VAL A 122 -10.04 -2.65 8.60
C VAL A 122 -11.56 -2.46 8.56
N ILE A 123 -12.03 -1.39 7.93
CA ILE A 123 -13.45 -1.08 7.82
C ILE A 123 -14.00 -1.75 6.55
N PRO A 124 -14.87 -2.75 6.66
CA PRO A 124 -15.48 -3.38 5.50
C PRO A 124 -16.34 -2.37 4.73
N ALA A 125 -16.37 -2.49 3.42
CA ALA A 125 -17.29 -1.78 2.55
C ALA A 125 -17.82 -2.71 1.47
N PRO A 126 -18.89 -2.36 0.80
CA PRO A 126 -19.32 -3.07 -0.39
C PRO A 126 -18.17 -3.23 -1.38
N ASN A 127 -18.03 -4.41 -1.97
CA ASN A 127 -16.91 -4.79 -2.83
C ASN A 127 -16.74 -3.85 -4.04
N ASP A 128 -17.80 -3.21 -4.47
CA ASP A 128 -17.85 -2.39 -5.68
C ASP A 128 -17.60 -0.91 -5.42
N PHE A 129 -17.43 -0.52 -4.13
CA PHE A 129 -17.18 0.88 -3.81
C PHE A 129 -15.79 1.28 -4.32
N TRP A 130 -15.75 1.99 -5.45
CA TRP A 130 -14.55 2.42 -6.15
C TRP A 130 -13.52 1.30 -6.39
N GLY A 131 -13.88 0.32 -7.22
CA GLY A 131 -13.03 -0.81 -7.59
C GLY A 131 -11.62 -0.42 -8.02
N ASN A 132 -11.42 0.78 -8.61
CA ASN A 132 -10.11 1.30 -8.96
C ASN A 132 -9.20 1.60 -7.75
N LEU A 133 -9.79 1.82 -6.58
CA LEU A 133 -9.07 2.05 -5.33
C LEU A 133 -8.90 0.77 -4.49
N SER A 134 -9.35 -0.37 -4.98
CA SER A 134 -9.23 -1.65 -4.26
C SER A 134 -7.79 -1.93 -3.81
N ALA A 135 -6.79 -1.66 -4.65
CA ALA A 135 -5.38 -1.87 -4.31
C ALA A 135 -4.86 -1.02 -3.14
N THR A 136 -5.59 0.02 -2.73
CA THR A 136 -5.17 0.90 -1.62
C THR A 136 -5.27 0.24 -0.24
N TRP A 137 -5.95 -0.91 -0.13
CA TRP A 137 -5.98 -1.68 1.13
C TRP A 137 -4.58 -2.06 1.62
N THR A 138 -3.66 -2.34 0.70
CA THR A 138 -2.26 -2.67 1.03
C THR A 138 -1.54 -1.49 1.68
N ILE A 139 -1.84 -0.26 1.25
CA ILE A 139 -1.24 0.96 1.83
C ILE A 139 -1.73 1.16 3.27
N SER A 140 -3.03 0.94 3.54
CA SER A 140 -3.58 0.98 4.89
C SER A 140 -2.89 -0.03 5.80
N LEU A 141 -2.71 -1.26 5.31
CA LEU A 141 -2.04 -2.31 6.05
C LEU A 141 -0.55 -1.99 6.30
N PHE A 142 0.16 -1.40 5.31
CA PHE A 142 1.53 -0.91 5.51
C PHE A 142 1.61 0.20 6.54
N MET A 143 0.64 1.11 6.57
CA MET A 143 0.62 2.17 7.58
C MET A 143 0.42 1.60 8.98
N ALA A 144 -0.52 0.68 9.17
CA ALA A 144 -0.70 -0.04 10.42
C ALA A 144 0.57 -0.79 10.84
N PHE A 145 1.21 -1.48 9.90
CA PHE A 145 2.49 -2.16 10.14
C PHE A 145 3.58 -1.18 10.62
N TYR A 146 3.77 -0.04 9.95
CA TYR A 146 4.79 0.93 10.36
C TYR A 146 4.50 1.57 11.72
N LEU A 147 3.23 1.70 12.13
CA LEU A 147 2.87 2.15 13.47
C LEU A 147 3.28 1.12 14.54
N LEU A 148 3.14 -0.17 14.23
CA LEU A 148 3.43 -1.26 15.17
C LEU A 148 4.93 -1.62 15.26
N VAL A 149 5.70 -1.44 14.18
CA VAL A 149 7.12 -1.82 14.13
C VAL A 149 7.93 -1.33 15.34
N PRO A 150 7.87 -0.04 15.77
CA PRO A 150 8.66 0.41 16.90
C PRO A 150 8.27 -0.24 18.23
N VAL A 151 7.07 -0.80 18.33
CA VAL A 151 6.60 -1.53 19.54
C VAL A 151 7.23 -2.92 19.60
N PHE A 152 7.36 -3.58 18.43
CA PHE A 152 7.91 -4.95 18.38
C PHE A 152 9.44 -5.00 18.34
N VAL A 153 10.10 -3.93 17.92
CA VAL A 153 11.56 -3.87 17.78
C VAL A 153 12.24 -3.28 19.03
N ARG A 154 11.46 -2.70 19.97
CA ARG A 154 11.93 -2.29 21.31
C ARG A 154 12.10 -3.48 22.23
#